data_677da29875fdfb791a220dbbff530890
#
_entry.id   677da29875fdfb791a220dbbff530890
#
_cell.length_a   1.000
_cell.length_b   1.000
_cell.length_c   1.000
_cell.angle_alpha   90.00
_cell.angle_beta   90.00
_cell.angle_gamma   90.00
#
_symmetry.space_group_name_H-M   'P 1'
#
loop_
_entity.id
_entity.type
_entity.pdbx_description
1 polymer ?
#
loop_
_entity_poly.entity_id
_entity_poly.type
_entity_poly.pdbx_seq_one_letter_code
_entity_poly.pdbx_strand_id
1 'polypeptide(L)'
;MTDSQAIGVLGGAFDPVHVGHLRGAIAVRECLGLQRVDLLPAAQSPLKEAATVTAADRLAMLAAAVRGVPGLGVDARELGREGPSYTVDTLIEMRGEVGESRPLIWIVGTDILPALPRWSRWQQLLELAHLVILERPGAESPPLAVRQWLDQHRIDHNAMLSSAAGGVMTLDQPVLDIASSDIRALLAAGRDPRFLLPEVVMEYIKEHSLFMRDTS
;
A
#
# COMPACT_ATOMS: atom_id res chain seq x y z
N MET A 1 -16.57 -1.66 22.34
CA MET A 1 -16.11 -1.61 20.94
C MET A 1 -15.61 -3.00 20.62
N THR A 2 -16.34 -3.76 19.81
CA THR A 2 -15.91 -5.10 19.39
C THR A 2 -14.65 -4.92 18.54
N ASP A 3 -13.56 -5.53 18.97
CA ASP A 3 -12.29 -5.58 18.23
C ASP A 3 -12.57 -6.12 16.82
N SER A 4 -12.49 -5.28 15.81
CA SER A 4 -12.75 -5.68 14.44
C SER A 4 -11.71 -6.74 14.03
N GLN A 5 -12.17 -7.95 13.71
CA GLN A 5 -11.29 -9.00 13.19
C GLN A 5 -10.79 -8.71 11.74
N ALA A 6 -11.18 -7.58 11.17
CA ALA A 6 -10.80 -7.20 9.81
C ALA A 6 -9.28 -7.01 9.68
N ILE A 7 -8.75 -7.40 8.53
CA ILE A 7 -7.33 -7.25 8.17
C ILE A 7 -7.20 -6.17 7.11
N GLY A 8 -6.40 -5.15 7.39
CA GLY A 8 -5.99 -4.15 6.40
C GLY A 8 -4.65 -4.49 5.78
N VAL A 9 -4.52 -4.27 4.46
CA VAL A 9 -3.27 -4.47 3.72
C VAL A 9 -3.04 -3.29 2.80
N LEU A 10 -1.89 -2.64 2.96
CA LEU A 10 -1.42 -1.58 2.07
C LEU A 10 -0.32 -2.14 1.15
N GLY A 11 -0.66 -2.42 -0.10
CA GLY A 11 0.30 -2.86 -1.11
C GLY A 11 1.09 -1.69 -1.70
N GLY A 12 2.37 -1.90 -1.98
CA GLY A 12 3.20 -0.86 -2.60
C GLY A 12 4.60 -1.31 -2.97
N ALA A 13 5.29 -0.52 -3.79
CA ALA A 13 6.71 -0.76 -4.09
C ALA A 13 7.59 -0.46 -2.87
N PHE A 14 7.26 0.57 -2.09
CA PHE A 14 8.04 1.08 -0.94
C PHE A 14 9.52 1.29 -1.27
N ASP A 15 9.78 2.08 -2.31
CA ASP A 15 11.10 2.30 -2.89
C ASP A 15 11.55 3.79 -2.83
N PRO A 16 11.80 4.35 -1.62
CA PRO A 16 11.63 3.79 -0.29
C PRO A 16 10.22 3.98 0.32
N VAL A 17 9.97 3.33 1.47
CA VAL A 17 8.85 3.67 2.35
C VAL A 17 9.01 5.10 2.88
N HIS A 18 7.88 5.83 3.03
CA HIS A 18 7.89 7.22 3.50
C HIS A 18 6.71 7.52 4.43
N VAL A 19 6.74 8.69 5.08
CA VAL A 19 5.73 9.06 6.08
C VAL A 19 4.31 9.10 5.49
N GLY A 20 4.14 9.39 4.20
CA GLY A 20 2.84 9.32 3.52
C GLY A 20 2.23 7.91 3.53
N HIS A 21 3.03 6.87 3.30
CA HIS A 21 2.57 5.49 3.40
C HIS A 21 2.14 5.13 4.82
N LEU A 22 2.97 5.47 5.80
CA LEU A 22 2.73 5.14 7.21
C LEU A 22 1.49 5.87 7.76
N ARG A 23 1.35 7.16 7.46
CA ARG A 23 0.17 7.95 7.86
C ARG A 23 -1.11 7.43 7.22
N GLY A 24 -1.07 7.07 5.93
CA GLY A 24 -2.20 6.44 5.25
C GLY A 24 -2.63 5.13 5.91
N ALA A 25 -1.67 4.24 6.23
CA ALA A 25 -1.95 2.98 6.92
C ALA A 25 -2.55 3.21 8.32
N ILE A 26 -2.00 4.14 9.10
CA ILE A 26 -2.52 4.52 10.42
C ILE A 26 -3.93 5.11 10.30
N ALA A 27 -4.17 6.00 9.33
CA ALA A 27 -5.46 6.62 9.13
C ALA A 27 -6.56 5.61 8.82
N VAL A 28 -6.29 4.63 7.94
CA VAL A 28 -7.23 3.53 7.66
C VAL A 28 -7.48 2.70 8.92
N ARG A 29 -6.41 2.35 9.64
CA ARG A 29 -6.51 1.58 10.88
C ARG A 29 -7.41 2.27 11.90
N GLU A 30 -7.22 3.57 12.13
CA GLU A 30 -7.98 4.37 13.09
C GLU A 30 -9.43 4.57 12.63
N CYS A 31 -9.64 4.92 11.35
CA CYS A 31 -10.97 5.16 10.80
C CYS A 31 -11.85 3.91 10.84
N LEU A 32 -11.29 2.73 10.52
CA LEU A 32 -12.02 1.47 10.49
C LEU A 32 -11.93 0.67 11.81
N GLY A 33 -11.21 1.17 12.82
CA GLY A 33 -11.04 0.45 14.08
C GLY A 33 -10.32 -0.90 13.91
N LEU A 34 -9.37 -0.98 12.95
CA LEU A 34 -8.65 -2.22 12.68
C LEU A 34 -7.61 -2.48 13.76
N GLN A 35 -7.46 -3.74 14.14
CA GLN A 35 -6.37 -4.15 15.01
C GLN A 35 -5.00 -3.93 14.34
N ARG A 36 -4.94 -4.24 13.03
CA ARG A 36 -3.67 -4.22 12.28
C ARG A 36 -3.88 -3.84 10.83
N VAL A 37 -2.89 -3.12 10.28
CA VAL A 37 -2.67 -2.93 8.86
C VAL A 37 -1.27 -3.42 8.54
N ASP A 38 -1.15 -4.34 7.58
CA ASP A 38 0.13 -4.81 7.08
C ASP A 38 0.54 -4.06 5.81
N LEU A 39 1.78 -3.62 5.77
CA LEU A 39 2.39 -3.07 4.57
C LEU A 39 3.02 -4.24 3.79
N LEU A 40 2.63 -4.38 2.52
CA LEU A 40 3.00 -5.51 1.69
C LEU A 40 3.87 -5.03 0.51
N PRO A 41 5.21 -5.23 0.58
CA PRO A 41 6.10 -4.83 -0.49
C PRO A 41 5.94 -5.75 -1.70
N ALA A 42 5.61 -5.17 -2.86
CA ALA A 42 5.53 -5.90 -4.11
C ALA A 42 6.91 -6.43 -4.52
N ALA A 43 6.99 -7.69 -4.97
CA ALA A 43 8.25 -8.25 -5.49
C ALA A 43 8.63 -7.53 -6.79
N GLN A 44 7.81 -7.70 -7.82
CA GLN A 44 7.96 -7.03 -9.10
C GLN A 44 6.58 -6.66 -9.64
N SER A 45 6.29 -5.37 -9.72
CA SER A 45 5.06 -4.90 -10.37
C SER A 45 5.18 -5.06 -11.88
N PRO A 46 4.23 -5.72 -12.55
CA PRO A 46 4.26 -5.86 -14.01
C PRO A 46 4.00 -4.54 -14.76
N LEU A 47 3.57 -3.50 -14.05
CA LEU A 47 3.18 -2.20 -14.61
C LEU A 47 4.13 -1.06 -14.25
N LYS A 48 5.11 -1.30 -13.39
CA LYS A 48 6.10 -0.29 -12.99
C LYS A 48 7.48 -0.76 -13.41
N GLU A 49 8.38 0.18 -13.59
CA GLU A 49 9.80 -0.11 -13.71
C GLU A 49 10.29 -0.92 -12.50
N ALA A 50 11.38 -1.66 -12.69
CA ALA A 50 12.00 -2.38 -11.60
C ALA A 50 12.32 -1.42 -10.44
N ALA A 51 12.20 -1.89 -9.22
CA ALA A 51 12.57 -1.10 -8.05
C ALA A 51 14.05 -0.73 -8.13
N THR A 52 14.39 0.45 -7.64
CA THR A 52 15.74 1.01 -7.70
C THR A 52 16.70 0.25 -6.77
N VAL A 53 16.17 -0.33 -5.71
CA VAL A 53 16.94 -1.12 -4.73
C VAL A 53 16.36 -2.53 -4.60
N THR A 54 17.15 -3.42 -3.97
CA THR A 54 16.76 -4.83 -3.84
C THR A 54 15.47 -5.03 -3.03
N ALA A 55 14.80 -6.15 -3.21
CA ALA A 55 13.65 -6.55 -2.39
C ALA A 55 14.04 -6.64 -0.90
N ALA A 56 15.26 -7.09 -0.60
CA ALA A 56 15.78 -7.20 0.76
C ALA A 56 15.91 -5.81 1.42
N ASP A 57 16.45 -4.81 0.69
CA ASP A 57 16.58 -3.44 1.21
C ASP A 57 15.22 -2.82 1.46
N ARG A 58 14.25 -2.99 0.53
CA ARG A 58 12.89 -2.47 0.71
C ARG A 58 12.20 -3.09 1.92
N LEU A 59 12.36 -4.40 2.12
CA LEU A 59 11.85 -5.10 3.28
C LEU A 59 12.50 -4.61 4.57
N ALA A 60 13.82 -4.45 4.59
CA ALA A 60 14.55 -3.97 5.76
C ALA A 60 14.13 -2.55 6.17
N MET A 61 14.04 -1.63 5.19
CA MET A 61 13.54 -0.27 5.42
C MET A 61 12.10 -0.27 5.97
N LEU A 62 11.24 -1.10 5.39
CA LEU A 62 9.84 -1.20 5.80
C LEU A 62 9.71 -1.76 7.22
N ALA A 63 10.44 -2.85 7.53
CA ALA A 63 10.47 -3.44 8.86
C ALA A 63 11.00 -2.46 9.92
N ALA A 64 12.04 -1.69 9.58
CA ALA A 64 12.54 -0.63 10.45
C ALA A 64 11.50 0.47 10.69
N ALA A 65 10.81 0.91 9.64
CA ALA A 65 9.81 1.98 9.70
C ALA A 65 8.60 1.64 10.58
N VAL A 66 8.16 0.37 10.61
CA VAL A 66 6.98 -0.05 11.41
C VAL A 66 7.35 -0.54 12.80
N ARG A 67 8.63 -0.71 13.11
CA ARG A 67 9.09 -1.21 14.40
C ARG A 67 8.61 -0.33 15.54
N GLY A 68 7.86 -0.92 16.48
CA GLY A 68 7.30 -0.21 17.63
C GLY A 68 6.10 0.67 17.31
N VAL A 69 5.58 0.64 16.09
CA VAL A 69 4.32 1.34 15.74
C VAL A 69 3.15 0.40 16.00
N PRO A 70 2.29 0.67 17.00
CA PRO A 70 1.18 -0.21 17.34
C PRO A 70 0.23 -0.41 16.15
N GLY A 71 -0.09 -1.66 15.84
CA GLY A 71 -1.05 -2.01 14.80
C GLY A 71 -0.55 -1.83 13.36
N LEU A 72 0.73 -1.59 13.13
CA LEU A 72 1.36 -1.76 11.83
C LEU A 72 2.24 -3.00 11.80
N GLY A 73 2.25 -3.68 10.65
CA GLY A 73 3.10 -4.83 10.39
C GLY A 73 3.64 -4.85 8.98
N VAL A 74 4.40 -5.88 8.66
CA VAL A 74 4.89 -6.15 7.31
C VAL A 74 4.49 -7.56 6.90
N ASP A 75 3.97 -7.69 5.70
CA ASP A 75 3.72 -8.97 5.04
C ASP A 75 4.67 -9.11 3.85
N ALA A 76 5.61 -10.04 3.92
CA ALA A 76 6.64 -10.21 2.90
C ALA A 76 6.32 -11.30 1.86
N ARG A 77 5.07 -11.83 1.83
CA ARG A 77 4.70 -12.99 0.99
C ARG A 77 5.04 -12.86 -0.49
N GLU A 78 4.89 -11.66 -1.07
CA GLU A 78 5.22 -11.47 -2.48
C GLU A 78 6.71 -11.57 -2.77
N LEU A 79 7.58 -11.19 -1.83
CA LEU A 79 9.02 -11.20 -2.05
C LEU A 79 9.62 -12.60 -2.19
N GLY A 80 8.90 -13.64 -1.74
CA GLY A 80 9.29 -15.04 -1.90
C GLY A 80 8.79 -15.68 -3.20
N ARG A 81 8.00 -14.97 -4.03
CA ARG A 81 7.46 -15.52 -5.28
C ARG A 81 8.42 -15.33 -6.44
N GLU A 82 8.49 -16.33 -7.31
CA GLU A 82 9.16 -16.21 -8.61
C GLU A 82 8.22 -15.51 -9.61
N GLY A 83 8.74 -14.53 -10.35
CA GLY A 83 8.01 -13.80 -11.39
C GLY A 83 7.20 -12.60 -10.90
N PRO A 84 6.31 -12.05 -11.75
CA PRO A 84 5.53 -10.86 -11.45
C PRO A 84 4.49 -11.10 -10.37
N SER A 85 4.34 -10.13 -9.45
CA SER A 85 3.32 -10.15 -8.41
C SER A 85 2.03 -9.50 -8.91
N TYR A 86 0.94 -10.25 -8.88
CA TYR A 86 -0.40 -9.74 -9.17
C TYR A 86 -1.20 -9.65 -7.88
N THR A 87 -1.81 -8.51 -7.62
CA THR A 87 -2.65 -8.27 -6.44
C THR A 87 -3.73 -9.31 -6.26
N VAL A 88 -4.36 -9.74 -7.35
CA VAL A 88 -5.40 -10.77 -7.29
C VAL A 88 -4.89 -12.11 -6.77
N ASP A 89 -3.68 -12.52 -7.13
CA ASP A 89 -3.10 -13.79 -6.65
C ASP A 89 -2.74 -13.68 -5.15
N THR A 90 -2.26 -12.51 -4.73
CA THR A 90 -2.01 -12.21 -3.32
C THR A 90 -3.30 -12.26 -2.50
N LEU A 91 -4.39 -11.69 -3.01
CA LEU A 91 -5.68 -11.72 -2.34
C LEU A 91 -6.30 -13.12 -2.30
N ILE A 92 -6.11 -13.96 -3.34
CA ILE A 92 -6.53 -15.37 -3.34
C ILE A 92 -5.81 -16.13 -2.22
N GLU A 93 -4.49 -15.99 -2.10
CA GLU A 93 -3.70 -16.61 -1.03
C GLU A 93 -4.17 -16.14 0.35
N MET A 94 -4.30 -14.83 0.55
CA MET A 94 -4.77 -14.26 1.82
C MET A 94 -6.18 -14.73 2.17
N ARG A 95 -7.11 -14.79 1.19
CA ARG A 95 -8.47 -15.26 1.40
C ARG A 95 -8.49 -16.73 1.84
N GLY A 96 -7.61 -17.57 1.28
CA GLY A 96 -7.44 -18.96 1.71
C GLY A 96 -6.99 -19.09 3.17
N GLU A 97 -6.16 -18.16 3.65
CA GLU A 97 -5.66 -18.15 5.04
C GLU A 97 -6.69 -17.61 6.04
N VAL A 98 -7.36 -16.50 5.70
CA VAL A 98 -8.26 -15.81 6.63
C VAL A 98 -9.67 -16.40 6.66
N GLY A 99 -10.01 -17.26 5.68
CA GLY A 99 -11.33 -17.86 5.52
C GLY A 99 -12.33 -16.95 4.82
N GLU A 100 -13.53 -17.47 4.53
CA GLU A 100 -14.52 -16.82 3.68
C GLU A 100 -15.31 -15.69 4.35
N SER A 101 -15.30 -15.60 5.68
CA SER A 101 -16.15 -14.66 6.43
C SER A 101 -15.43 -13.44 6.98
N ARG A 102 -14.10 -13.49 7.12
CA ARG A 102 -13.32 -12.41 7.72
C ARG A 102 -13.16 -11.24 6.76
N PRO A 103 -13.50 -10.00 7.14
CA PRO A 103 -13.28 -8.84 6.29
C PRO A 103 -11.79 -8.68 5.95
N LEU A 104 -11.48 -8.63 4.65
CA LEU A 104 -10.15 -8.33 4.12
C LEU A 104 -10.22 -7.02 3.37
N ILE A 105 -9.32 -6.08 3.70
CA ILE A 105 -9.34 -4.72 3.19
C ILE A 105 -8.04 -4.45 2.46
N TRP A 106 -8.13 -4.24 1.13
CA TRP A 106 -7.02 -3.81 0.30
C TRP A 106 -7.00 -2.31 0.18
N ILE A 107 -5.89 -1.68 0.56
CA ILE A 107 -5.75 -0.22 0.63
C ILE A 107 -4.92 0.25 -0.57
N VAL A 108 -5.42 1.26 -1.28
CA VAL A 108 -4.76 1.87 -2.44
C VAL A 108 -4.87 3.39 -2.40
N GLY A 109 -3.97 4.10 -3.08
CA GLY A 109 -4.12 5.52 -3.35
C GLY A 109 -4.94 5.78 -4.62
N THR A 110 -5.52 6.97 -4.76
CA THR A 110 -6.23 7.39 -5.99
C THR A 110 -5.32 7.40 -7.22
N ASP A 111 -4.02 7.54 -7.04
CA ASP A 111 -3.00 7.56 -8.10
C ASP A 111 -2.93 6.26 -8.92
N ILE A 112 -3.40 5.12 -8.37
CA ILE A 112 -3.39 3.86 -9.11
C ILE A 112 -4.66 3.64 -9.95
N LEU A 113 -5.75 4.33 -9.65
CA LEU A 113 -7.05 4.10 -10.29
C LEU A 113 -7.06 4.28 -11.81
N PRO A 114 -6.33 5.23 -12.41
CA PRO A 114 -6.20 5.33 -13.85
C PRO A 114 -5.60 4.07 -14.52
N ALA A 115 -4.70 3.39 -13.80
CA ALA A 115 -4.05 2.18 -14.28
C ALA A 115 -4.76 0.87 -13.86
N LEU A 116 -5.78 0.95 -13.03
CA LEU A 116 -6.49 -0.22 -12.48
C LEU A 116 -6.99 -1.21 -13.55
N PRO A 117 -7.53 -0.78 -14.73
CA PRO A 117 -7.94 -1.71 -15.79
C PRO A 117 -6.80 -2.55 -16.39
N ARG A 118 -5.54 -2.16 -16.15
CA ARG A 118 -4.35 -2.91 -16.58
C ARG A 118 -3.92 -3.97 -15.57
N TRP A 119 -4.53 -3.97 -14.36
CA TRP A 119 -4.26 -4.98 -13.36
C TRP A 119 -4.89 -6.32 -13.77
N SER A 120 -4.16 -7.39 -13.55
CA SER A 120 -4.67 -8.73 -13.84
C SER A 120 -5.96 -8.98 -13.08
N ARG A 121 -7.03 -9.34 -13.80
CA ARG A 121 -8.35 -9.68 -13.21
C ARG A 121 -8.85 -8.63 -12.20
N TRP A 122 -8.66 -7.33 -12.50
CA TRP A 122 -8.91 -6.23 -11.56
C TRP A 122 -10.33 -6.22 -10.98
N GLN A 123 -11.34 -6.65 -11.73
CA GLN A 123 -12.72 -6.71 -11.24
C GLN A 123 -12.91 -7.80 -10.17
N GLN A 124 -12.12 -8.87 -10.22
CA GLN A 124 -12.14 -9.95 -9.23
C GLN A 124 -11.63 -9.50 -7.86
N LEU A 125 -10.95 -8.37 -7.74
CA LEU A 125 -10.45 -7.88 -6.46
C LEU A 125 -11.56 -7.74 -5.43
N LEU A 126 -12.76 -7.29 -5.83
CA LEU A 126 -13.89 -7.14 -4.91
C LEU A 126 -14.58 -8.46 -4.55
N GLU A 127 -14.36 -9.54 -5.28
CA GLU A 127 -14.78 -10.87 -4.86
C GLU A 127 -13.95 -11.40 -3.68
N LEU A 128 -12.73 -10.86 -3.50
CA LEU A 128 -11.74 -11.34 -2.56
C LEU A 128 -11.54 -10.42 -1.35
N ALA A 129 -11.70 -9.11 -1.55
CA ALA A 129 -11.46 -8.10 -0.53
C ALA A 129 -12.38 -6.87 -0.71
N HIS A 130 -12.49 -6.05 0.30
CA HIS A 130 -12.94 -4.66 0.16
C HIS A 130 -11.81 -3.79 -0.36
N LEU A 131 -12.15 -2.67 -1.01
CA LEU A 131 -11.19 -1.68 -1.47
C LEU A 131 -11.35 -0.39 -0.68
N VAL A 132 -10.30 0.04 0.00
CA VAL A 132 -10.22 1.37 0.62
C VAL A 132 -9.30 2.25 -0.20
N ILE A 133 -9.82 3.39 -0.64
CA ILE A 133 -9.13 4.34 -1.50
C ILE A 133 -8.71 5.54 -0.65
N LEU A 134 -7.42 5.79 -0.56
CA LEU A 134 -6.86 7.00 0.03
C LEU A 134 -6.80 8.10 -1.01
N GLU A 135 -7.52 9.18 -0.79
CA GLU A 135 -7.48 10.33 -1.69
C GLU A 135 -6.10 10.99 -1.69
N ARG A 136 -5.59 11.27 -2.88
CA ARG A 136 -4.36 12.04 -3.09
C ARG A 136 -4.66 13.28 -3.92
N PRO A 137 -4.19 14.46 -3.51
CA PRO A 137 -4.34 15.68 -4.28
C PRO A 137 -3.71 15.52 -5.69
N GLY A 138 -4.37 16.08 -6.70
CA GLY A 138 -3.83 16.10 -8.06
C GLY A 138 -3.87 14.77 -8.82
N ALA A 139 -4.47 13.72 -8.26
CA ALA A 139 -4.62 12.45 -8.97
C ALA A 139 -5.51 12.62 -10.21
N GLU A 140 -5.12 12.00 -11.32
CA GLU A 140 -5.92 11.96 -12.55
C GLU A 140 -7.25 11.23 -12.32
N SER A 141 -8.30 11.71 -12.97
CA SER A 141 -9.59 11.04 -12.92
C SER A 141 -9.50 9.65 -13.54
N PRO A 142 -9.99 8.60 -12.88
CA PRO A 142 -9.97 7.26 -13.45
C PRO A 142 -10.92 7.15 -14.66
N PRO A 143 -10.69 6.16 -15.55
CA PRO A 143 -11.58 5.86 -16.67
C PRO A 143 -13.04 5.67 -16.24
N LEU A 144 -13.98 6.00 -17.14
CA LEU A 144 -15.42 5.91 -16.85
C LEU A 144 -15.83 4.53 -16.30
N ALA A 145 -15.31 3.45 -16.89
CA ALA A 145 -15.61 2.09 -16.44
C ALA A 145 -15.16 1.84 -14.97
N VAL A 146 -14.02 2.39 -14.57
CA VAL A 146 -13.54 2.29 -13.18
C VAL A 146 -14.45 3.10 -12.24
N ARG A 147 -14.79 4.34 -12.63
CA ARG A 147 -15.69 5.18 -11.82
C ARG A 147 -17.04 4.50 -11.59
N GLN A 148 -17.65 3.98 -12.65
CA GLN A 148 -18.93 3.27 -12.58
C GLN A 148 -18.83 2.02 -11.68
N TRP A 149 -17.74 1.26 -11.81
CA TRP A 149 -17.50 0.08 -10.98
C TRP A 149 -17.32 0.44 -9.50
N LEU A 150 -16.56 1.49 -9.19
CA LEU A 150 -16.40 1.98 -7.82
C LEU A 150 -17.74 2.45 -7.23
N ASP A 151 -18.52 3.23 -7.98
CA ASP A 151 -19.81 3.77 -7.53
C ASP A 151 -20.84 2.66 -7.28
N GLN A 152 -20.85 1.60 -8.10
CA GLN A 152 -21.74 0.43 -7.92
C GLN A 152 -21.44 -0.37 -6.65
N HIS A 153 -20.22 -0.32 -6.15
CA HIS A 153 -19.77 -1.09 -4.99
C HIS A 153 -19.53 -0.23 -3.74
N ARG A 154 -19.93 1.04 -3.78
CA ARG A 154 -19.76 1.95 -2.64
C ARG A 154 -20.57 1.48 -1.45
N ILE A 155 -19.90 1.33 -0.30
CA ILE A 155 -20.52 0.95 0.98
C ILE A 155 -20.05 1.87 2.11
N ASP A 156 -20.78 1.85 3.20
CA ASP A 156 -20.40 2.55 4.43
C ASP A 156 -19.47 1.70 5.31
N HIS A 157 -18.97 2.31 6.37
CA HIS A 157 -18.10 1.70 7.35
C HIS A 157 -18.68 0.41 7.98
N ASN A 158 -19.97 0.44 8.37
CA ASN A 158 -20.58 -0.70 9.05
C ASN A 158 -20.74 -1.90 8.10
N ALA A 159 -21.16 -1.65 6.87
CA ALA A 159 -21.26 -2.67 5.84
C ALA A 159 -19.88 -3.29 5.52
N MET A 160 -18.82 -2.48 5.48
CA MET A 160 -17.45 -2.95 5.24
C MET A 160 -16.95 -3.90 6.32
N LEU A 161 -17.26 -3.65 7.58
CA LEU A 161 -16.84 -4.51 8.69
C LEU A 161 -17.76 -5.71 8.92
N SER A 162 -18.95 -5.74 8.33
CA SER A 162 -19.92 -6.83 8.48
C SER A 162 -19.92 -7.84 7.34
N SER A 163 -19.18 -7.59 6.26
CA SER A 163 -19.03 -8.50 5.12
C SER A 163 -17.56 -8.79 4.83
N ALA A 164 -17.30 -9.92 4.16
CA ALA A 164 -15.93 -10.38 3.93
C ALA A 164 -15.19 -9.58 2.86
N ALA A 165 -15.93 -9.14 1.82
CA ALA A 165 -15.41 -8.50 0.61
C ALA A 165 -16.54 -7.74 -0.12
N GLY A 166 -16.25 -7.15 -1.27
CA GLY A 166 -17.23 -6.64 -2.24
C GLY A 166 -17.50 -5.15 -2.18
N GLY A 167 -17.02 -4.45 -1.16
CA GLY A 167 -17.31 -3.03 -0.97
C GLY A 167 -16.14 -2.11 -1.28
N VAL A 168 -16.48 -0.88 -1.62
CA VAL A 168 -15.52 0.22 -1.85
C VAL A 168 -15.83 1.38 -0.91
N MET A 169 -14.80 1.92 -0.29
CA MET A 169 -14.88 3.14 0.51
C MET A 169 -13.73 4.08 0.18
N THR A 170 -14.03 5.37 0.05
CA THR A 170 -13.01 6.41 -0.10
C THR A 170 -12.82 7.10 1.24
N LEU A 171 -11.58 7.27 1.66
CA LEU A 171 -11.23 8.03 2.86
C LEU A 171 -10.68 9.40 2.46
N ASP A 172 -11.42 10.43 2.83
CA ASP A 172 -10.94 11.81 2.81
C ASP A 172 -10.09 12.04 4.06
N GLN A 173 -8.81 11.91 3.91
CA GLN A 173 -7.82 12.14 4.97
C GLN A 173 -6.82 13.19 4.47
N PRO A 174 -6.24 14.02 5.35
CA PRO A 174 -5.13 14.88 4.96
C PRO A 174 -3.96 14.01 4.52
N VAL A 175 -3.94 13.70 3.23
CA VAL A 175 -2.88 12.90 2.60
C VAL A 175 -1.68 13.80 2.38
N LEU A 176 -0.53 13.36 2.84
CA LEU A 176 0.72 14.04 2.56
C LEU A 176 1.08 13.78 1.09
N ASP A 177 1.25 14.86 0.33
CA ASP A 177 1.70 14.80 -1.06
C ASP A 177 3.21 14.48 -1.09
N ILE A 178 3.51 13.20 -0.93
CA ILE A 178 4.87 12.67 -0.89
C ILE A 178 4.93 11.45 -1.79
N ALA A 179 5.86 11.48 -2.75
CA ALA A 179 6.13 10.35 -3.63
C ALA A 179 7.55 9.80 -3.41
N SER A 180 7.69 8.47 -3.49
CA SER A 180 9.02 7.82 -3.43
C SER A 180 9.96 8.29 -4.55
N SER A 181 9.43 8.61 -5.74
CA SER A 181 10.19 9.20 -6.85
C SER A 181 10.87 10.51 -6.47
N ASP A 182 10.15 11.39 -5.78
CA ASP A 182 10.67 12.70 -5.39
C ASP A 182 11.75 12.57 -4.33
N ILE A 183 11.56 11.62 -3.40
CA ILE A 183 12.56 11.29 -2.40
C ILE A 183 13.84 10.77 -3.06
N ARG A 184 13.72 9.84 -4.02
CA ARG A 184 14.89 9.36 -4.78
C ARG A 184 15.58 10.47 -5.55
N ALA A 185 14.81 11.39 -6.16
CA ALA A 185 15.37 12.54 -6.86
C ALA A 185 16.14 13.47 -5.91
N LEU A 186 15.64 13.71 -4.69
CA LEU A 186 16.34 14.49 -3.66
C LEU A 186 17.65 13.82 -3.27
N LEU A 187 17.63 12.52 -2.96
CA LEU A 187 18.82 11.74 -2.57
C LEU A 187 19.87 11.73 -3.68
N ALA A 188 19.47 11.46 -4.93
CA ALA A 188 20.36 11.48 -6.08
C ALA A 188 20.96 12.85 -6.35
N ALA A 189 20.29 13.93 -5.95
CA ALA A 189 20.82 15.30 -6.05
C ALA A 189 21.65 15.74 -4.83
N GLY A 190 21.88 14.84 -3.84
CA GLY A 190 22.57 15.17 -2.62
C GLY A 190 21.78 16.14 -1.69
N ARG A 191 20.47 16.25 -1.92
CA ARG A 191 19.57 17.09 -1.12
C ARG A 191 18.99 16.30 0.05
N ASP A 192 18.58 17.00 1.08
CA ASP A 192 18.12 16.43 2.33
C ASP A 192 16.62 16.09 2.29
N PRO A 193 16.20 14.80 2.36
CA PRO A 193 14.81 14.40 2.41
C PRO A 193 14.27 14.23 3.84
N ARG A 194 14.91 14.80 4.87
CA ARG A 194 14.42 14.72 6.26
C ARG A 194 12.96 15.14 6.37
N PHE A 195 12.24 14.50 7.28
CA PHE A 195 10.81 14.63 7.53
C PHE A 195 9.89 14.08 6.44
N LEU A 196 10.42 13.63 5.31
CA LEU A 196 9.68 12.84 4.33
C LEU A 196 9.78 11.33 4.63
N LEU A 197 10.84 10.94 5.33
CA LEU A 197 11.14 9.56 5.74
C LEU A 197 11.25 9.47 7.26
N PRO A 198 10.93 8.32 7.88
CA PRO A 198 11.36 8.04 9.24
C PRO A 198 12.87 8.08 9.37
N GLU A 199 13.39 8.54 10.52
CA GLU A 199 14.83 8.67 10.73
C GLU A 199 15.58 7.34 10.55
N VAL A 200 15.00 6.24 11.06
CA VAL A 200 15.57 4.89 10.92
C VAL A 200 15.68 4.43 9.46
N VAL A 201 14.80 4.92 8.58
CA VAL A 201 14.89 4.64 7.13
C VAL A 201 16.00 5.47 6.51
N MET A 202 16.15 6.73 6.93
CA MET A 202 17.26 7.58 6.50
C MET A 202 18.62 7.02 6.91
N GLU A 203 18.71 6.50 8.12
CA GLU A 203 19.94 5.84 8.62
C GLU A 203 20.28 4.64 7.76
N TYR A 204 19.31 3.76 7.48
CA TYR A 204 19.50 2.59 6.61
C TYR A 204 19.96 2.99 5.21
N ILE A 205 19.32 4.00 4.59
CA ILE A 205 19.69 4.52 3.26
C ILE A 205 21.16 4.99 3.24
N LYS A 206 21.59 5.72 4.27
CA LYS A 206 22.97 6.21 4.39
C LYS A 206 23.98 5.08 4.60
N GLU A 207 23.69 4.16 5.52
CA GLU A 207 24.56 3.03 5.84
C GLU A 207 24.82 2.13 4.61
N HIS A 208 23.78 1.94 3.77
CA HIS A 208 23.87 1.08 2.58
C HIS A 208 24.10 1.87 1.27
N SER A 209 24.34 3.19 1.35
CA SER A 209 24.56 4.08 0.20
C SER A 209 23.49 3.96 -0.89
N LEU A 210 22.20 3.77 -0.50
CA LEU A 210 21.09 3.58 -1.43
C LEU A 210 20.65 4.91 -2.05
N PHE A 211 20.18 4.87 -3.30
CA PHE A 211 19.64 6.01 -4.06
C PHE A 211 20.62 7.18 -4.28
N MET A 212 21.89 7.01 -3.97
CA MET A 212 22.92 8.03 -4.22
C MET A 212 23.42 7.92 -5.67
N ARG A 213 23.88 9.05 -6.23
CA ARG A 213 24.61 8.98 -7.50
C ARG A 213 25.95 8.27 -7.27
N ASP A 214 26.31 7.38 -8.20
CA ASP A 214 27.68 6.92 -8.28
C ASP A 214 28.59 8.13 -8.49
N THR A 215 29.39 8.46 -7.50
CA THR A 215 30.47 9.45 -7.60
C THR A 215 31.66 8.75 -8.28
N SER A 216 31.54 8.49 -9.58
CA SER A 216 32.66 8.05 -10.42
C SER A 216 33.21 9.25 -11.14
#